data_278a67261a39496279becc59478e04c1
#
_entry.id   278a67261a39496279becc59478e04c1
#
_cell.length_a   1.000
_cell.length_b   1.000
_cell.length_c   1.000
_cell.angle_alpha   90.00
_cell.angle_beta   90.00
_cell.angle_gamma   90.00
#
_symmetry.space_group_name_H-M   'P 1'
#
loop_
_entity.id
_entity.type
_entity.pdbx_description
1 polymer ?
#
loop_
_entity_poly.entity_id
_entity_poly.type
_entity_poly.pdbx_seq_one_letter_code
_entity_poly.pdbx_strand_id
1 'polypeptide(L)'
;MFVGRKNELKLIEDAYRTGKDELVVLYGRRRIGKSSLVKHFAEKKPSFYEFEALEGETTHRQIEHFSQQLQKQVDDPILDSVRFENWEQVFTYLTEKIFKRKTRTKKILFLDELPWMAAGRSRLVSLLKYYWDNHWKGRHVMLILCGSVASFMVKKVLQSNALYGRTTLEILLKGLTPGEAADILSKRSGEEILNYQLIFGGVPKYLEQINPNRSFNKNMNTLCFSPHGTMLNEIERIFYSQFREPRTYAKIINLLKNGIFSMGEISTKTKIPSGGGLKQYLENLERAEMIRSFIPFDRSQNSKFRKYTLADEFLVFFFKYIEPNWRAIKESSSRKLFETLTQKSFDVWLGFAFERFCLKHAGMLASIMEFADDLLLASPYFERNDERFQIDLLYKRADRVITVCEIKHHNKKIGTHIIPEMERKCTLVKLPRGYAVEKALISLYGPDNSLKDAGYFHHFVTLDDILRPI
;
A
#
# COMPACT_ATOMS: atom_id res chain seq x y z
N MET A 1 -9.20 -7.54 -15.76
CA MET A 1 -10.49 -7.31 -15.04
C MET A 1 -10.20 -6.34 -13.90
N PHE A 2 -10.99 -5.27 -13.74
CA PHE A 2 -10.87 -4.37 -12.57
C PHE A 2 -11.60 -4.99 -11.37
N VAL A 3 -10.98 -4.95 -10.19
CA VAL A 3 -11.51 -5.62 -8.98
C VAL A 3 -11.41 -4.67 -7.79
N GLY A 4 -12.43 -4.70 -6.93
CA GLY A 4 -12.46 -3.96 -5.68
C GLY A 4 -12.56 -2.44 -5.83
N ARG A 5 -11.92 -1.72 -4.92
CA ARG A 5 -11.80 -0.26 -4.93
C ARG A 5 -13.13 0.49 -4.83
N LYS A 6 -14.14 -0.12 -4.24
CA LYS A 6 -15.49 0.48 -4.15
C LYS A 6 -15.47 1.83 -3.43
N ASN A 7 -14.68 1.93 -2.37
CA ASN A 7 -14.58 3.16 -1.58
C ASN A 7 -13.89 4.28 -2.37
N GLU A 8 -12.76 3.98 -3.01
CA GLU A 8 -12.03 4.96 -3.80
C GLU A 8 -12.82 5.38 -5.04
N LEU A 9 -13.49 4.43 -5.72
CA LEU A 9 -14.40 4.74 -6.83
C LEU A 9 -15.55 5.64 -6.38
N LYS A 10 -16.14 5.38 -5.22
CA LYS A 10 -17.19 6.22 -4.66
C LYS A 10 -16.70 7.63 -4.39
N LEU A 11 -15.54 7.79 -3.75
CA LEU A 11 -14.94 9.11 -3.49
C LEU A 11 -14.72 9.92 -4.79
N ILE A 12 -14.18 9.27 -5.84
CA ILE A 12 -13.96 9.93 -7.13
C ILE A 12 -15.29 10.26 -7.81
N GLU A 13 -16.26 9.36 -7.75
CA GLU A 13 -17.59 9.58 -8.32
C GLU A 13 -18.36 10.70 -7.59
N ASP A 14 -18.29 10.75 -6.26
CA ASP A 14 -18.87 11.82 -5.46
C ASP A 14 -18.25 13.17 -5.83
N ALA A 15 -16.91 13.24 -5.95
CA ALA A 15 -16.20 14.43 -6.42
C ALA A 15 -16.62 14.81 -7.86
N TYR A 16 -16.81 13.83 -8.75
CA TYR A 16 -17.27 14.11 -10.12
C TYR A 16 -18.68 14.71 -10.15
N ARG A 17 -19.58 14.25 -9.28
CA ARG A 17 -20.98 14.69 -9.23
C ARG A 17 -21.19 16.05 -8.58
N THR A 18 -20.19 16.60 -7.88
CA THR A 18 -20.31 17.96 -7.34
C THR A 18 -20.54 18.98 -8.46
N GLY A 19 -21.23 20.06 -8.17
CA GLY A 19 -21.39 21.19 -9.11
C GLY A 19 -20.13 22.07 -9.22
N LYS A 20 -19.03 21.71 -8.53
CA LYS A 20 -17.80 22.50 -8.42
C LYS A 20 -16.68 21.89 -9.24
N ASP A 21 -15.63 22.69 -9.49
CA ASP A 21 -14.38 22.15 -10.03
C ASP A 21 -13.65 21.35 -8.97
N GLU A 22 -12.99 20.26 -9.39
CA GLU A 22 -12.32 19.36 -8.48
C GLU A 22 -10.85 19.16 -8.88
N LEU A 23 -9.97 19.29 -7.89
CA LEU A 23 -8.56 18.92 -8.02
C LEU A 23 -8.29 17.71 -7.16
N VAL A 24 -8.14 16.55 -7.81
CA VAL A 24 -7.92 15.26 -7.19
C VAL A 24 -6.46 14.88 -7.26
N VAL A 25 -5.87 14.49 -6.15
CA VAL A 25 -4.50 13.98 -6.08
C VAL A 25 -4.55 12.50 -5.70
N LEU A 26 -4.14 11.64 -6.63
CA LEU A 26 -4.07 10.19 -6.46
C LEU A 26 -2.62 9.73 -6.44
N TYR A 27 -2.16 9.13 -5.35
CA TYR A 27 -0.79 8.68 -5.24
C TYR A 27 -0.68 7.38 -4.43
N GLY A 28 0.46 6.72 -4.52
CA GLY A 28 0.73 5.45 -3.86
C GLY A 28 1.87 4.70 -4.53
N ARG A 29 2.20 3.52 -4.03
CA ARG A 29 3.31 2.72 -4.60
C ARG A 29 3.05 2.35 -6.06
N ARG A 30 4.11 1.99 -6.77
CA ARG A 30 4.02 1.46 -8.14
C ARG A 30 3.26 0.13 -8.15
N ARG A 31 2.52 -0.15 -9.23
CA ARG A 31 1.78 -1.41 -9.47
C ARG A 31 0.55 -1.64 -8.59
N ILE A 32 0.07 -0.61 -7.90
CA ILE A 32 -1.08 -0.67 -7.01
C ILE A 32 -2.42 -0.45 -7.74
N GLY A 33 -2.39 -0.12 -9.05
CA GLY A 33 -3.60 0.06 -9.85
C GLY A 33 -4.13 1.50 -9.92
N LYS A 34 -3.31 2.54 -9.70
CA LYS A 34 -3.74 3.95 -9.78
C LYS A 34 -4.38 4.31 -11.11
N SER A 35 -3.65 4.10 -12.20
CA SER A 35 -4.14 4.41 -13.56
C SER A 35 -5.37 3.58 -13.92
N SER A 36 -5.39 2.30 -13.53
CA SER A 36 -6.54 1.41 -13.74
C SER A 36 -7.79 1.90 -13.02
N LEU A 37 -7.65 2.46 -11.79
CA LEU A 37 -8.75 3.04 -11.03
C LEU A 37 -9.37 4.22 -11.77
N VAL A 38 -8.55 5.16 -12.25
CA VAL A 38 -9.03 6.35 -12.97
C VAL A 38 -9.65 5.96 -14.32
N LYS A 39 -9.01 5.05 -15.08
CA LYS A 39 -9.56 4.55 -16.35
C LYS A 39 -10.90 3.86 -16.16
N HIS A 40 -11.03 3.00 -15.15
CA HIS A 40 -12.30 2.34 -14.85
C HIS A 40 -13.39 3.33 -14.44
N PHE A 41 -13.07 4.31 -13.59
CA PHE A 41 -13.99 5.41 -13.27
C PHE A 41 -14.44 6.17 -14.53
N ALA A 42 -13.51 6.38 -15.48
CA ALA A 42 -13.75 7.20 -16.66
C ALA A 42 -14.41 6.48 -17.84
N GLU A 43 -14.55 5.14 -17.83
CA GLU A 43 -15.04 4.32 -18.95
C GLU A 43 -16.34 4.83 -19.58
N LYS A 44 -17.23 5.44 -18.78
CA LYS A 44 -18.53 5.96 -19.24
C LYS A 44 -18.63 7.47 -19.19
N LYS A 45 -17.50 8.19 -19.07
CA LYS A 45 -17.47 9.65 -19.00
C LYS A 45 -17.19 10.24 -20.39
N PRO A 46 -18.07 11.14 -20.89
CA PRO A 46 -17.97 11.59 -22.29
C PRO A 46 -16.81 12.55 -22.57
N SER A 47 -16.22 13.15 -21.54
CA SER A 47 -15.16 14.18 -21.69
C SER A 47 -13.99 13.84 -20.80
N PHE A 48 -13.31 12.73 -21.10
CA PHE A 48 -12.11 12.25 -20.44
C PHE A 48 -10.89 12.41 -21.33
N TYR A 49 -9.89 13.15 -20.83
CA TYR A 49 -8.62 13.41 -21.51
C TYR A 49 -7.48 12.86 -20.65
N GLU A 50 -6.77 11.88 -21.16
CA GLU A 50 -5.70 11.19 -20.47
C GLU A 50 -4.33 11.51 -21.08
N PHE A 51 -3.36 11.84 -20.23
CA PHE A 51 -1.98 12.09 -20.63
C PHE A 51 -1.03 11.35 -19.68
N GLU A 52 -0.28 10.41 -20.21
CA GLU A 52 0.73 9.65 -19.50
C GLU A 52 2.14 10.21 -19.80
N ALA A 53 2.96 10.37 -18.78
CA ALA A 53 4.34 10.81 -18.93
C ALA A 53 5.30 9.67 -19.26
N LEU A 54 6.42 9.99 -19.92
CA LEU A 54 7.51 9.06 -20.23
C LEU A 54 8.56 9.06 -19.10
N GLU A 55 8.98 7.87 -18.67
CA GLU A 55 10.02 7.73 -17.64
C GLU A 55 11.38 8.21 -18.13
N GLY A 56 12.02 9.11 -17.35
CA GLY A 56 13.39 9.54 -17.60
C GLY A 56 13.58 10.54 -18.75
N GLU A 57 12.51 10.95 -19.43
CA GLU A 57 12.60 11.84 -20.59
C GLU A 57 12.72 13.33 -20.22
N THR A 58 13.27 14.09 -21.14
CA THR A 58 13.43 15.55 -21.02
C THR A 58 12.09 16.28 -21.11
N THR A 59 12.02 17.52 -20.62
CA THR A 59 10.80 18.36 -20.72
C THR A 59 10.30 18.48 -22.17
N HIS A 60 11.20 18.64 -23.12
CA HIS A 60 10.84 18.73 -24.54
C HIS A 60 10.17 17.44 -25.05
N ARG A 61 10.75 16.29 -24.76
CA ARG A 61 10.16 14.99 -25.12
C ARG A 61 8.82 14.73 -24.42
N GLN A 62 8.65 15.20 -23.19
CA GLN A 62 7.37 15.12 -22.49
C GLN A 62 6.28 15.94 -23.21
N ILE A 63 6.62 17.15 -23.66
CA ILE A 63 5.69 18.03 -24.37
C ILE A 63 5.33 17.43 -25.75
N GLU A 64 6.31 16.92 -26.47
CA GLU A 64 6.08 16.26 -27.74
C GLU A 64 5.16 15.03 -27.57
N HIS A 65 5.43 14.20 -26.58
CA HIS A 65 4.60 13.03 -26.26
C HIS A 65 3.17 13.43 -25.84
N PHE A 66 3.05 14.48 -25.04
CA PHE A 66 1.74 15.05 -24.67
C PHE A 66 0.96 15.50 -25.91
N SER A 67 1.63 16.19 -26.84
CA SER A 67 1.02 16.64 -28.10
C SER A 67 0.51 15.50 -28.94
N GLN A 68 1.28 14.40 -29.06
CA GLN A 68 0.87 13.19 -29.79
C GLN A 68 -0.36 12.53 -29.14
N GLN A 69 -0.45 12.51 -27.81
CA GLN A 69 -1.63 11.99 -27.12
C GLN A 69 -2.83 12.92 -27.31
N LEU A 70 -2.62 14.24 -27.32
CA LEU A 70 -3.65 15.23 -27.56
C LEU A 70 -4.27 15.11 -28.95
N GLN A 71 -3.45 14.95 -30.00
CA GLN A 71 -3.90 14.70 -31.38
C GLN A 71 -4.84 13.49 -31.50
N LYS A 72 -4.60 12.44 -30.71
CA LYS A 72 -5.43 11.24 -30.72
C LYS A 72 -6.78 11.41 -30.02
N GLN A 73 -6.90 12.40 -29.17
CA GLN A 73 -8.08 12.61 -28.30
C GLN A 73 -8.95 13.79 -28.71
N VAL A 74 -8.39 14.70 -29.52
CA VAL A 74 -9.07 15.93 -29.95
C VAL A 74 -9.04 16.00 -31.47
N ASP A 75 -10.22 16.06 -32.08
CA ASP A 75 -10.37 16.24 -33.52
C ASP A 75 -10.20 17.74 -33.85
N ASP A 76 -8.95 18.20 -34.00
CA ASP A 76 -8.59 19.55 -34.38
C ASP A 76 -7.41 19.51 -35.41
N PRO A 77 -7.66 19.81 -36.68
CA PRO A 77 -6.63 19.77 -37.73
C PRO A 77 -5.40 20.67 -37.44
N ILE A 78 -5.54 21.66 -36.59
CA ILE A 78 -4.42 22.54 -36.19
C ILE A 78 -3.32 21.73 -35.48
N LEU A 79 -3.69 20.70 -34.73
CA LEU A 79 -2.74 19.85 -33.99
C LEU A 79 -1.75 19.11 -34.91
N ASP A 80 -2.08 18.89 -36.19
CA ASP A 80 -1.20 18.24 -37.15
C ASP A 80 -0.01 19.10 -37.54
N SER A 81 -0.17 20.43 -37.47
CA SER A 81 0.82 21.43 -37.88
C SER A 81 1.49 22.14 -36.68
N VAL A 82 0.85 22.20 -35.53
CA VAL A 82 1.37 22.88 -34.33
C VAL A 82 2.35 22.03 -33.57
N ARG A 83 3.51 22.60 -33.24
CA ARG A 83 4.48 22.03 -32.28
C ARG A 83 4.56 22.92 -31.08
N PHE A 84 4.22 22.38 -29.90
CA PHE A 84 4.35 23.09 -28.65
C PHE A 84 5.80 23.05 -28.17
N GLU A 85 6.35 24.18 -27.81
CA GLU A 85 7.72 24.33 -27.31
C GLU A 85 7.80 24.27 -25.78
N ASN A 86 6.71 24.61 -25.10
CA ASN A 86 6.65 24.69 -23.65
C ASN A 86 5.24 24.36 -23.12
N TRP A 87 5.17 24.09 -21.82
CA TRP A 87 3.90 23.76 -21.16
C TRP A 87 2.87 24.87 -21.17
N GLU A 88 3.30 26.12 -21.28
CA GLU A 88 2.39 27.28 -21.35
C GLU A 88 1.57 27.25 -22.62
N GLN A 89 2.20 26.97 -23.75
CA GLN A 89 1.49 26.80 -25.04
C GLN A 89 0.50 25.63 -24.99
N VAL A 90 0.90 24.49 -24.39
CA VAL A 90 0.01 23.33 -24.18
C VAL A 90 -1.22 23.72 -23.37
N PHE A 91 -1.04 24.40 -22.23
CA PHE A 91 -2.16 24.76 -21.36
C PHE A 91 -3.02 25.88 -21.94
N THR A 92 -2.45 26.78 -22.72
CA THR A 92 -3.22 27.77 -23.48
C THR A 92 -4.15 27.05 -24.49
N TYR A 93 -3.61 26.09 -25.23
CA TYR A 93 -4.42 25.28 -26.15
C TYR A 93 -5.54 24.54 -25.43
N LEU A 94 -5.25 23.83 -24.32
CA LEU A 94 -6.26 23.14 -23.53
C LEU A 94 -7.35 24.09 -23.04
N THR A 95 -6.95 25.30 -22.62
CA THR A 95 -7.86 26.32 -22.14
C THR A 95 -8.82 26.80 -23.23
N GLU A 96 -8.31 27.09 -24.42
CA GLU A 96 -9.09 27.65 -25.51
C GLU A 96 -9.94 26.63 -26.26
N LYS A 97 -9.46 25.43 -26.39
CA LYS A 97 -10.14 24.39 -27.18
C LYS A 97 -10.98 23.45 -26.30
N ILE A 98 -10.46 23.01 -25.19
CA ILE A 98 -11.13 22.03 -24.34
C ILE A 98 -11.96 22.73 -23.25
N PHE A 99 -11.36 23.69 -22.53
CA PHE A 99 -12.02 24.29 -21.35
C PHE A 99 -12.68 25.65 -21.60
N LYS A 100 -12.78 26.10 -22.84
CA LYS A 100 -13.32 27.42 -23.19
C LYS A 100 -14.74 27.64 -22.70
N ARG A 101 -15.60 26.62 -22.74
CA ARG A 101 -17.01 26.72 -22.36
C ARG A 101 -17.33 25.81 -21.20
N LYS A 102 -18.11 26.30 -20.23
CA LYS A 102 -18.75 25.45 -19.24
C LYS A 102 -19.74 24.49 -19.93
N THR A 103 -19.65 23.21 -19.63
CA THR A 103 -20.52 22.17 -20.15
C THR A 103 -21.39 21.59 -19.03
N ARG A 104 -22.48 20.90 -19.38
CA ARG A 104 -23.30 20.19 -18.40
C ARG A 104 -22.52 19.06 -17.72
N THR A 105 -21.70 18.39 -18.48
CA THR A 105 -20.82 17.31 -17.99
C THR A 105 -19.45 17.88 -17.61
N LYS A 106 -18.91 17.41 -16.50
CA LYS A 106 -17.58 17.81 -16.03
C LYS A 106 -16.52 17.24 -16.99
N LYS A 107 -15.54 18.05 -17.37
CA LYS A 107 -14.40 17.64 -18.19
C LYS A 107 -13.29 17.14 -17.27
N ILE A 108 -12.82 15.94 -17.55
CA ILE A 108 -11.79 15.27 -16.74
C ILE A 108 -10.46 15.39 -17.48
N LEU A 109 -9.48 16.03 -16.84
CA LEU A 109 -8.08 16.04 -17.27
C LEU A 109 -7.28 15.14 -16.33
N PHE A 110 -6.80 14.03 -16.85
CA PHE A 110 -6.02 13.07 -16.11
C PHE A 110 -4.55 13.13 -16.52
N LEU A 111 -3.68 13.53 -15.58
CA LEU A 111 -2.22 13.57 -15.75
C LEU A 111 -1.60 12.41 -14.99
N ASP A 112 -1.23 11.36 -15.70
CA ASP A 112 -0.64 10.17 -15.12
C ASP A 112 0.89 10.27 -15.09
N GLU A 113 1.49 9.73 -14.04
CA GLU A 113 2.93 9.81 -13.73
C GLU A 113 3.44 11.27 -13.74
N LEU A 114 2.67 12.18 -13.12
CA LEU A 114 3.03 13.60 -12.99
C LEU A 114 4.47 13.85 -12.51
N PRO A 115 5.09 13.03 -11.62
CA PRO A 115 6.48 13.18 -11.24
C PRO A 115 7.46 13.16 -12.41
N TRP A 116 7.19 12.36 -13.45
CA TRP A 116 8.02 12.32 -14.67
C TRP A 116 7.72 13.50 -15.58
N MET A 117 6.45 13.84 -15.75
CA MET A 117 6.02 15.01 -16.53
C MET A 117 6.63 16.31 -15.98
N ALA A 118 6.73 16.43 -14.67
CA ALA A 118 7.29 17.57 -13.96
C ALA A 118 8.79 17.48 -13.68
N ALA A 119 9.51 16.55 -14.31
CA ALA A 119 10.94 16.39 -14.11
C ALA A 119 11.75 17.59 -14.65
N GLY A 120 12.95 17.76 -14.13
CA GLY A 120 13.84 18.83 -14.52
C GLY A 120 13.38 20.22 -14.06
N ARG A 121 13.57 21.24 -14.90
CA ARG A 121 13.22 22.64 -14.65
C ARG A 121 11.88 23.05 -15.29
N SER A 122 10.95 22.11 -15.47
CA SER A 122 9.71 22.31 -16.23
C SER A 122 8.76 23.35 -15.66
N ARG A 123 8.86 23.68 -14.36
CA ARG A 123 7.91 24.55 -13.61
C ARG A 123 6.44 24.12 -13.76
N LEU A 124 6.17 22.87 -14.20
CA LEU A 124 4.84 22.36 -14.53
C LEU A 124 3.83 22.57 -13.40
N VAL A 125 4.20 22.24 -12.14
CA VAL A 125 3.29 22.39 -11.00
C VAL A 125 2.89 23.84 -10.76
N SER A 126 3.80 24.79 -10.97
CA SER A 126 3.49 26.22 -10.84
C SER A 126 2.58 26.72 -11.96
N LEU A 127 2.79 26.21 -13.18
CA LEU A 127 1.92 26.50 -14.33
C LEU A 127 0.53 25.88 -14.16
N LEU A 128 0.43 24.65 -13.68
CA LEU A 128 -0.85 24.01 -13.34
C LEU A 128 -1.64 24.87 -12.34
N LYS A 129 -0.96 25.37 -11.29
CA LYS A 129 -1.57 26.30 -10.34
C LYS A 129 -2.10 27.57 -11.02
N TYR A 130 -1.28 28.19 -11.88
CA TYR A 130 -1.66 29.42 -12.56
C TYR A 130 -2.89 29.22 -13.45
N TYR A 131 -2.89 28.17 -14.29
CA TYR A 131 -4.01 27.87 -15.18
C TYR A 131 -5.26 27.43 -14.40
N TRP A 132 -5.09 26.67 -13.32
CA TRP A 132 -6.19 26.30 -12.43
C TRP A 132 -6.91 27.55 -11.88
N ASP A 133 -6.16 28.45 -11.26
CA ASP A 133 -6.75 29.63 -10.60
C ASP A 133 -7.34 30.64 -11.58
N ASN A 134 -6.71 30.89 -12.72
CA ASN A 134 -7.03 32.01 -13.59
C ASN A 134 -7.84 31.61 -14.83
N HIS A 135 -7.81 30.35 -15.22
CA HIS A 135 -8.42 29.93 -16.49
C HIS A 135 -9.42 28.76 -16.38
N TRP A 136 -9.16 27.77 -15.51
CA TRP A 136 -9.98 26.56 -15.48
C TRP A 136 -11.06 26.56 -14.39
N LYS A 137 -10.82 27.28 -13.31
CA LYS A 137 -11.80 27.41 -12.22
C LYS A 137 -13.10 28.07 -12.73
N GLY A 138 -14.23 27.49 -12.33
CA GLY A 138 -15.57 27.91 -12.80
C GLY A 138 -16.00 27.29 -14.14
N ARG A 139 -15.17 26.42 -14.76
CA ARG A 139 -15.45 25.83 -16.09
C ARG A 139 -15.90 24.37 -16.05
N HIS A 140 -16.21 23.87 -14.88
CA HIS A 140 -16.69 22.51 -14.66
C HIS A 140 -15.62 21.45 -15.00
N VAL A 141 -14.44 21.62 -14.42
CA VAL A 141 -13.25 20.79 -14.65
C VAL A 141 -12.99 19.89 -13.44
N MET A 142 -12.58 18.66 -13.73
CA MET A 142 -11.97 17.75 -12.76
C MET A 142 -10.54 17.46 -13.21
N LEU A 143 -9.57 17.98 -12.47
CA LEU A 143 -8.15 17.71 -12.71
C LEU A 143 -7.69 16.59 -11.79
N ILE A 144 -7.24 15.47 -12.37
CA ILE A 144 -6.72 14.33 -11.62
C ILE A 144 -5.21 14.27 -11.83
N LEU A 145 -4.46 14.49 -10.75
CA LEU A 145 -3.00 14.40 -10.72
C LEU A 145 -2.59 13.06 -10.11
N CYS A 146 -1.93 12.23 -10.90
CA CYS A 146 -1.52 10.90 -10.47
C CYS A 146 0.00 10.73 -10.47
N GLY A 147 0.52 9.99 -9.50
CA GLY A 147 1.93 9.69 -9.45
C GLY A 147 2.30 8.51 -8.55
N SER A 148 3.34 7.77 -8.97
CA SER A 148 3.88 6.63 -8.23
C SER A 148 4.92 7.03 -7.18
N VAL A 149 5.56 8.19 -7.32
CA VAL A 149 6.59 8.70 -6.41
C VAL A 149 5.92 9.46 -5.27
N ALA A 150 5.55 8.76 -4.21
CA ALA A 150 4.82 9.34 -3.08
C ALA A 150 5.48 10.61 -2.50
N SER A 151 6.82 10.66 -2.41
CA SER A 151 7.55 11.82 -1.91
C SER A 151 7.40 13.06 -2.78
N PHE A 152 7.37 12.92 -4.11
CA PHE A 152 7.14 14.03 -5.03
C PHE A 152 5.71 14.55 -4.87
N MET A 153 4.73 13.66 -4.93
CA MET A 153 3.32 14.02 -4.81
C MET A 153 3.03 14.76 -3.49
N VAL A 154 3.59 14.29 -2.39
CA VAL A 154 3.41 14.97 -1.10
C VAL A 154 4.11 16.32 -1.06
N LYS A 155 5.41 16.41 -1.39
CA LYS A 155 6.19 17.64 -1.23
C LYS A 155 5.91 18.69 -2.30
N LYS A 156 5.77 18.26 -3.55
CA LYS A 156 5.68 19.16 -4.71
C LYS A 156 4.24 19.43 -5.15
N VAL A 157 3.29 18.60 -4.73
CA VAL A 157 1.88 18.77 -5.06
C VAL A 157 1.09 19.15 -3.82
N LEU A 158 0.97 18.26 -2.83
CA LEU A 158 0.12 18.48 -1.66
C LEU A 158 0.63 19.54 -0.68
N GLN A 159 1.94 19.54 -0.37
CA GLN A 159 2.57 20.48 0.55
C GLN A 159 3.17 21.71 -0.14
N SER A 160 3.07 21.79 -1.46
CA SER A 160 3.60 22.96 -2.17
C SER A 160 2.69 24.18 -1.97
N ASN A 161 3.28 25.36 -1.75
CA ASN A 161 2.52 26.62 -1.72
C ASN A 161 1.69 26.85 -3.00
N ALA A 162 2.05 26.18 -4.10
CA ALA A 162 1.35 26.31 -5.37
C ALA A 162 -0.05 25.67 -5.34
N LEU A 163 -0.19 24.43 -4.81
CA LEU A 163 -1.46 23.69 -4.84
C LEU A 163 -2.13 23.56 -3.46
N TYR A 164 -1.49 24.05 -2.41
CA TYR A 164 -2.06 24.05 -1.06
C TYR A 164 -3.42 24.77 -1.03
N GLY A 165 -4.41 24.14 -0.40
CA GLY A 165 -5.78 24.66 -0.32
C GLY A 165 -6.60 24.58 -1.62
N ARG A 166 -6.05 23.97 -2.70
CA ARG A 166 -6.74 23.76 -3.99
C ARG A 166 -7.14 22.32 -4.20
N THR A 167 -6.41 21.39 -3.58
CA THR A 167 -6.77 19.97 -3.60
C THR A 167 -8.08 19.75 -2.87
N THR A 168 -9.07 19.21 -3.56
CA THR A 168 -10.41 18.93 -3.04
C THR A 168 -10.56 17.47 -2.60
N LEU A 169 -9.78 16.57 -3.18
CA LEU A 169 -9.76 15.16 -2.82
C LEU A 169 -8.33 14.62 -2.89
N GLU A 170 -7.88 14.01 -1.80
CA GLU A 170 -6.58 13.34 -1.70
C GLU A 170 -6.79 11.84 -1.46
N ILE A 171 -6.22 11.00 -2.33
CA ILE A 171 -6.29 9.54 -2.20
C ILE A 171 -4.87 8.96 -2.18
N LEU A 172 -4.46 8.45 -1.02
CA LEU A 172 -3.33 7.52 -0.93
C LEU A 172 -3.83 6.11 -1.21
N LEU A 173 -3.61 5.64 -2.44
CA LEU A 173 -4.03 4.30 -2.84
C LEU A 173 -3.09 3.25 -2.22
N LYS A 174 -3.66 2.41 -1.38
CA LYS A 174 -2.97 1.29 -0.72
C LYS A 174 -3.19 -0.02 -1.49
N GLY A 175 -2.58 -1.11 -1.00
CA GLY A 175 -2.85 -2.46 -1.47
C GLY A 175 -4.35 -2.81 -1.39
N LEU A 176 -4.78 -3.78 -2.18
CA LEU A 176 -6.12 -4.35 -2.06
C LEU A 176 -6.33 -4.88 -0.64
N THR A 177 -7.54 -4.74 -0.14
CA THR A 177 -7.96 -5.42 1.08
C THR A 177 -7.92 -6.94 0.89
N PRO A 178 -7.90 -7.74 1.95
CA PRO A 178 -7.93 -9.20 1.83
C PRO A 178 -9.11 -9.72 1.02
N GLY A 179 -10.29 -9.18 1.21
CA GLY A 179 -11.49 -9.54 0.44
C GLY A 179 -11.38 -9.17 -1.04
N GLU A 180 -10.89 -7.96 -1.36
CA GLU A 180 -10.67 -7.55 -2.76
C GLU A 180 -9.59 -8.39 -3.46
N ALA A 181 -8.54 -8.78 -2.75
CA ALA A 181 -7.53 -9.69 -3.28
C ALA A 181 -8.07 -11.09 -3.52
N ALA A 182 -9.02 -11.54 -2.69
CA ALA A 182 -9.73 -12.81 -2.89
C ALA A 182 -10.53 -12.84 -4.19
N ASP A 183 -11.10 -11.71 -4.61
CA ASP A 183 -11.82 -11.62 -5.89
C ASP A 183 -10.90 -11.90 -7.09
N ILE A 184 -9.63 -11.43 -7.06
CA ILE A 184 -8.63 -11.76 -8.10
C ILE A 184 -8.32 -13.26 -8.10
N LEU A 185 -8.27 -13.86 -6.92
CA LEU A 185 -7.87 -15.25 -6.70
C LEU A 185 -9.06 -16.20 -6.52
N SER A 186 -10.26 -15.83 -6.97
CA SER A 186 -11.54 -16.49 -6.70
C SER A 186 -11.62 -17.98 -7.08
N LYS A 187 -10.68 -18.49 -7.90
CA LYS A 187 -10.58 -19.92 -8.23
C LYS A 187 -9.71 -20.73 -7.25
N ARG A 188 -9.31 -20.12 -6.12
CA ARG A 188 -8.44 -20.73 -5.10
C ARG A 188 -9.20 -20.99 -3.81
N SER A 189 -8.68 -21.91 -3.01
CA SER A 189 -9.17 -22.07 -1.63
C SER A 189 -8.82 -20.84 -0.79
N GLY A 190 -9.59 -20.57 0.26
CA GLY A 190 -9.32 -19.44 1.17
C GLY A 190 -7.90 -19.48 1.74
N GLU A 191 -7.40 -20.67 2.08
CA GLU A 191 -6.03 -20.85 2.58
C GLU A 191 -4.96 -20.51 1.53
N GLU A 192 -5.14 -20.95 0.27
CA GLU A 192 -4.22 -20.56 -0.80
C GLU A 192 -4.26 -19.05 -1.07
N ILE A 193 -5.45 -18.43 -1.03
CA ILE A 193 -5.62 -16.98 -1.17
C ILE A 193 -4.83 -16.26 -0.08
N LEU A 194 -4.99 -16.66 1.17
CA LEU A 194 -4.22 -16.10 2.27
C LEU A 194 -2.71 -16.27 2.06
N ASN A 195 -2.26 -17.48 1.72
CA ASN A 195 -0.84 -17.78 1.51
C ASN A 195 -0.23 -16.88 0.42
N TYR A 196 -0.94 -16.62 -0.68
CA TYR A 196 -0.49 -15.66 -1.69
C TYR A 196 -0.44 -14.24 -1.14
N GLN A 197 -1.40 -13.83 -0.33
CA GLN A 197 -1.40 -12.50 0.28
C GLN A 197 -0.28 -12.34 1.33
N LEU A 198 0.04 -13.39 2.08
CA LEU A 198 1.17 -13.38 3.02
C LEU A 198 2.52 -13.23 2.31
N ILE A 199 2.60 -13.60 1.02
CA ILE A 199 3.81 -13.50 0.20
C ILE A 199 3.82 -12.23 -0.64
N PHE A 200 2.74 -11.92 -1.36
CA PHE A 200 2.68 -10.85 -2.38
C PHE A 200 1.93 -9.60 -1.91
N GLY A 201 1.30 -9.67 -0.73
CA GLY A 201 0.44 -8.60 -0.24
C GLY A 201 -0.78 -8.36 -1.12
N GLY A 202 -1.40 -7.20 -0.95
CA GLY A 202 -2.53 -6.74 -1.77
C GLY A 202 -2.12 -6.02 -3.06
N VAL A 203 -0.97 -6.34 -3.68
CA VAL A 203 -0.51 -5.68 -4.92
C VAL A 203 -1.16 -6.33 -6.13
N PRO A 204 -2.12 -5.67 -6.82
CA PRO A 204 -2.88 -6.30 -7.91
C PRO A 204 -1.98 -6.92 -8.97
N LYS A 205 -0.93 -6.20 -9.39
CA LYS A 205 -0.01 -6.67 -10.44
C LYS A 205 0.76 -7.94 -10.09
N TYR A 206 0.93 -8.25 -8.81
CA TYR A 206 1.55 -9.50 -8.36
C TYR A 206 0.53 -10.63 -8.37
N LEU A 207 -0.66 -10.36 -7.86
CA LEU A 207 -1.75 -11.35 -7.79
C LEU A 207 -2.23 -11.77 -9.18
N GLU A 208 -2.28 -10.86 -10.15
CA GLU A 208 -2.61 -11.13 -11.54
C GLU A 208 -1.64 -12.10 -12.25
N GLN A 209 -0.42 -12.26 -11.76
CA GLN A 209 0.56 -13.21 -12.32
C GLN A 209 0.33 -14.65 -11.89
N ILE A 210 -0.50 -14.87 -10.88
CA ILE A 210 -0.82 -16.20 -10.38
C ILE A 210 -1.70 -16.93 -11.38
N ASN A 211 -1.18 -18.01 -11.96
CA ASN A 211 -1.94 -18.80 -12.91
C ASN A 211 -2.97 -19.66 -12.17
N PRO A 212 -4.28 -19.47 -12.40
CA PRO A 212 -5.33 -20.18 -11.66
C PRO A 212 -5.37 -21.69 -11.95
N ASN A 213 -4.72 -22.17 -13.01
CA ASN A 213 -4.70 -23.58 -13.42
C ASN A 213 -3.44 -24.33 -12.91
N ARG A 214 -2.60 -23.70 -12.08
CA ARG A 214 -1.38 -24.31 -11.52
C ARG A 214 -1.49 -24.39 -10.01
N SER A 215 -0.93 -25.42 -9.39
CA SER A 215 -0.84 -25.50 -7.93
C SER A 215 -0.03 -24.33 -7.35
N PHE A 216 -0.20 -24.08 -6.06
CA PHE A 216 0.56 -23.07 -5.32
C PHE A 216 2.07 -23.21 -5.56
N ASN A 217 2.63 -24.40 -5.32
CA ASN A 217 4.06 -24.65 -5.51
C ASN A 217 4.53 -24.37 -6.94
N LYS A 218 3.74 -24.77 -7.95
CA LYS A 218 4.08 -24.54 -9.34
C LYS A 218 4.08 -23.05 -9.70
N ASN A 219 3.16 -22.26 -9.14
CA ASN A 219 3.18 -20.80 -9.27
C ASN A 219 4.42 -20.21 -8.60
N MET A 220 4.73 -20.59 -7.35
CA MET A 220 5.90 -20.10 -6.62
C MET A 220 7.19 -20.42 -7.34
N ASN A 221 7.36 -21.66 -7.84
CA ASN A 221 8.52 -22.05 -8.64
C ASN A 221 8.64 -21.16 -9.90
N THR A 222 7.56 -20.94 -10.62
CA THR A 222 7.58 -20.16 -11.86
C THR A 222 7.88 -18.68 -11.61
N LEU A 223 7.28 -18.08 -10.57
CA LEU A 223 7.35 -16.64 -10.33
C LEU A 223 8.62 -16.23 -9.57
N CYS A 224 9.05 -17.03 -8.58
CA CYS A 224 10.07 -16.65 -7.61
C CYS A 224 11.33 -17.53 -7.63
N PHE A 225 11.24 -18.81 -8.04
CA PHE A 225 12.31 -19.79 -7.95
C PHE A 225 12.73 -20.37 -9.32
N SER A 226 12.67 -19.53 -10.33
CA SER A 226 13.12 -19.83 -11.69
C SER A 226 14.10 -18.74 -12.17
N PRO A 227 15.13 -19.07 -12.97
CA PRO A 227 16.05 -18.07 -13.54
C PRO A 227 15.34 -16.94 -14.29
N HIS A 228 14.15 -17.23 -14.84
CA HIS A 228 13.31 -16.29 -15.59
C HIS A 228 12.09 -15.81 -14.79
N GLY A 229 12.04 -16.08 -13.48
CA GLY A 229 10.93 -15.68 -12.61
C GLY A 229 10.75 -14.17 -12.59
N THR A 230 9.53 -13.71 -12.86
CA THR A 230 9.21 -12.27 -12.97
C THR A 230 9.43 -11.52 -11.66
N MET A 231 9.28 -12.21 -10.53
CA MET A 231 9.45 -11.66 -9.20
C MET A 231 10.91 -11.64 -8.71
N LEU A 232 11.80 -12.33 -9.40
CA LEU A 232 13.19 -12.44 -8.97
C LEU A 232 13.91 -11.08 -8.92
N ASN A 233 13.76 -10.26 -9.96
CA ASN A 233 14.41 -8.93 -10.02
C ASN A 233 13.46 -7.79 -9.59
N GLU A 234 12.32 -8.13 -8.99
CA GLU A 234 11.26 -7.15 -8.72
C GLU A 234 11.69 -6.09 -7.72
N ILE A 235 12.42 -6.48 -6.68
CA ILE A 235 12.87 -5.56 -5.62
C ILE A 235 13.82 -4.50 -6.18
N GLU A 236 14.76 -4.90 -7.01
CA GLU A 236 15.67 -3.97 -7.67
C GLU A 236 14.89 -2.97 -8.53
N ARG A 237 13.94 -3.46 -9.34
CA ARG A 237 13.09 -2.60 -10.17
C ARG A 237 12.27 -1.61 -9.34
N ILE A 238 11.72 -2.02 -8.20
CA ILE A 238 10.97 -1.13 -7.31
C ILE A 238 11.86 -0.01 -6.79
N PHE A 239 13.04 -0.32 -6.27
CA PHE A 239 13.94 0.70 -5.70
C PHE A 239 14.39 1.70 -6.75
N TYR A 240 14.85 1.25 -7.91
CA TYR A 240 15.33 2.14 -8.98
C TYR A 240 14.22 3.00 -9.57
N SER A 241 13.00 2.48 -9.67
CA SER A 241 11.89 3.23 -10.26
C SER A 241 11.16 4.17 -9.28
N GLN A 242 11.27 3.94 -7.98
CA GLN A 242 10.47 4.64 -6.96
C GLN A 242 11.25 5.73 -6.22
N PHE A 243 12.58 5.62 -6.14
CA PHE A 243 13.39 6.51 -5.32
C PHE A 243 14.54 7.15 -6.09
N ARG A 244 14.79 8.45 -5.85
CA ARG A 244 15.94 9.16 -6.45
C ARG A 244 17.28 8.66 -5.93
N GLU A 245 17.32 8.18 -4.68
CA GLU A 245 18.54 7.68 -4.01
C GLU A 245 18.37 6.21 -3.60
N PRO A 246 18.22 5.29 -4.57
CA PRO A 246 17.84 3.90 -4.29
C PRO A 246 18.82 3.20 -3.33
N ARG A 247 20.10 3.53 -3.38
CA ARG A 247 21.12 2.96 -2.49
C ARG A 247 20.90 3.30 -1.02
N THR A 248 20.44 4.51 -0.71
CA THR A 248 20.17 4.95 0.67
C THR A 248 18.95 4.22 1.23
N TYR A 249 17.88 4.11 0.44
CA TYR A 249 16.69 3.34 0.84
C TYR A 249 17.00 1.85 1.01
N ALA A 250 17.80 1.27 0.11
CA ALA A 250 18.22 -0.12 0.22
C ALA A 250 19.02 -0.40 1.51
N LYS A 251 19.90 0.53 1.96
CA LYS A 251 20.61 0.39 3.26
C LYS A 251 19.63 0.30 4.44
N ILE A 252 18.60 1.14 4.45
CA ILE A 252 17.58 1.14 5.53
C ILE A 252 16.80 -0.17 5.51
N ILE A 253 16.34 -0.60 4.36
CA ILE A 253 15.59 -1.86 4.20
C ILE A 253 16.45 -3.07 4.59
N ASN A 254 17.72 -3.11 4.15
CA ASN A 254 18.67 -4.16 4.52
C ASN A 254 18.94 -4.23 6.03
N LEU A 255 18.86 -3.12 6.75
CA LEU A 255 18.91 -3.15 8.20
C LEU A 255 17.62 -3.72 8.79
N LEU A 256 16.47 -3.24 8.31
CA LEU A 256 15.14 -3.60 8.85
C LEU A 256 14.76 -5.06 8.59
N LYS A 257 15.40 -5.76 7.63
CA LYS A 257 15.21 -7.22 7.48
C LYS A 257 15.64 -8.01 8.71
N ASN A 258 16.52 -7.43 9.55
CA ASN A 258 17.06 -8.08 10.76
C ASN A 258 16.26 -7.78 12.02
N GLY A 259 15.16 -7.01 11.96
CA GLY A 259 14.30 -6.76 13.10
C GLY A 259 13.69 -5.37 13.18
N ILE A 260 13.44 -4.95 14.41
CA ILE A 260 12.72 -3.72 14.77
C ILE A 260 13.72 -2.72 15.35
N PHE A 261 13.79 -1.51 14.77
CA PHE A 261 14.74 -0.49 15.17
C PHE A 261 14.08 0.87 15.37
N SER A 262 14.60 1.67 16.28
CA SER A 262 14.30 3.10 16.39
C SER A 262 15.05 3.92 15.33
N MET A 263 14.63 5.15 15.10
CA MET A 263 15.34 6.06 14.18
C MET A 263 16.81 6.27 14.58
N GLY A 264 17.12 6.35 15.89
CA GLY A 264 18.48 6.47 16.38
C GLY A 264 19.34 5.24 16.07
N GLU A 265 18.80 4.04 16.30
CA GLU A 265 19.48 2.78 15.97
C GLU A 265 19.69 2.65 14.45
N ILE A 266 18.72 3.07 13.63
CA ILE A 266 18.87 3.10 12.17
C ILE A 266 19.98 4.06 11.78
N SER A 267 20.02 5.27 12.33
CA SER A 267 21.07 6.25 12.06
C SER A 267 22.46 5.67 12.37
N THR A 268 22.65 5.13 13.57
CA THR A 268 23.92 4.57 14.02
C THR A 268 24.38 3.42 13.11
N LYS A 269 23.49 2.46 12.83
CA LYS A 269 23.85 1.24 12.06
C LYS A 269 24.03 1.50 10.56
N THR A 270 23.27 2.42 9.97
CA THR A 270 23.37 2.74 8.53
C THR A 270 24.39 3.84 8.23
N LYS A 271 24.87 4.56 9.25
CA LYS A 271 25.70 5.76 9.15
C LYS A 271 25.02 6.91 8.36
N ILE A 272 23.68 6.93 8.34
CA ILE A 272 22.90 8.04 7.81
C ILE A 272 22.66 9.02 8.96
N PRO A 273 23.03 10.32 8.82
CA PRO A 273 22.88 11.28 9.90
C PRO A 273 21.45 11.35 10.43
N SER A 274 21.30 11.35 11.76
CA SER A 274 20.00 11.52 12.41
C SER A 274 19.50 12.95 12.14
N GLY A 275 18.24 13.07 11.74
CA GLY A 275 17.63 14.38 11.47
C GLY A 275 16.54 14.31 10.41
N GLY A 276 16.23 15.49 9.82
CA GLY A 276 15.16 15.63 8.83
C GLY A 276 15.34 14.75 7.58
N GLY A 277 16.57 14.51 7.14
CA GLY A 277 16.86 13.64 6.00
C GLY A 277 16.46 12.17 6.28
N LEU A 278 16.94 11.59 7.39
CA LEU A 278 16.58 10.21 7.75
C LEU A 278 15.08 10.08 8.00
N LYS A 279 14.47 11.03 8.71
CA LYS A 279 13.02 11.06 8.92
C LYS A 279 12.27 11.01 7.58
N GLN A 280 12.72 11.79 6.59
CA GLN A 280 12.12 11.81 5.27
C GLN A 280 12.26 10.47 4.52
N TYR A 281 13.41 9.80 4.62
CA TYR A 281 13.58 8.46 4.03
C TYR A 281 12.60 7.47 4.66
N LEU A 282 12.45 7.49 5.98
CA LEU A 282 11.51 6.61 6.70
C LEU A 282 10.05 6.90 6.31
N GLU A 283 9.65 8.17 6.28
CA GLU A 283 8.30 8.56 5.84
C GLU A 283 8.00 8.13 4.40
N ASN A 284 8.99 8.24 3.49
CA ASN A 284 8.81 7.82 2.11
C ASN A 284 8.63 6.30 2.00
N LEU A 285 9.40 5.53 2.78
CA LEU A 285 9.25 4.08 2.85
C LEU A 285 7.91 3.64 3.44
N GLU A 286 7.39 4.39 4.45
CA GLU A 286 6.05 4.14 5.00
C GLU A 286 4.95 4.42 3.97
N ARG A 287 5.03 5.56 3.27
CA ARG A 287 4.06 5.89 2.20
C ARG A 287 4.10 4.90 1.04
N ALA A 288 5.26 4.28 0.81
CA ALA A 288 5.42 3.21 -0.16
C ALA A 288 4.99 1.83 0.38
N GLU A 289 4.48 1.75 1.60
CA GLU A 289 4.09 0.53 2.30
C GLU A 289 5.21 -0.51 2.46
N MET A 290 6.49 -0.09 2.33
CA MET A 290 7.65 -0.98 2.48
C MET A 290 8.02 -1.22 3.94
N ILE A 291 7.83 -0.21 4.78
CA ILE A 291 8.01 -0.29 6.23
C ILE A 291 6.77 0.23 6.94
N ARG A 292 6.67 -0.07 8.19
CA ARG A 292 5.70 0.53 9.12
C ARG A 292 6.39 1.01 10.37
N SER A 293 5.82 2.02 11.00
CA SER A 293 6.21 2.41 12.34
C SER A 293 5.09 2.16 13.34
N PHE A 294 5.47 1.96 14.58
CA PHE A 294 4.57 1.91 15.71
C PHE A 294 5.25 2.47 16.95
N ILE A 295 4.44 2.89 17.92
CA ILE A 295 4.91 3.26 19.24
C ILE A 295 4.55 2.10 20.15
N PRO A 296 5.50 1.55 20.94
CA PRO A 296 5.20 0.49 21.89
C PRO A 296 4.07 0.90 22.84
N PHE A 297 3.19 -0.04 23.15
CA PHE A 297 1.96 0.21 23.89
C PHE A 297 2.18 0.87 25.26
N ASP A 298 3.26 0.51 25.93
CA ASP A 298 3.65 1.00 27.25
C ASP A 298 4.28 2.41 27.25
N ARG A 299 4.45 3.01 26.07
CA ARG A 299 5.09 4.32 25.90
C ARG A 299 4.10 5.42 25.56
N SER A 300 4.42 6.64 25.99
CA SER A 300 3.67 7.83 25.55
C SER A 300 3.72 7.97 24.03
N GLN A 301 2.70 8.57 23.42
CA GLN A 301 2.62 8.83 21.99
C GLN A 301 3.70 9.80 21.47
N ASN A 302 4.86 9.85 22.14
CA ASN A 302 5.98 10.67 21.75
C ASN A 302 6.77 9.97 20.61
N SER A 303 7.10 10.71 19.57
CA SER A 303 7.84 10.22 18.38
C SER A 303 9.21 9.61 18.71
N LYS A 304 9.83 9.96 19.84
CA LYS A 304 11.13 9.40 20.27
C LYS A 304 11.12 7.89 20.49
N PHE A 305 9.97 7.32 20.82
CA PHE A 305 9.81 5.88 21.06
C PHE A 305 9.37 5.10 19.82
N ARG A 306 9.21 5.78 18.68
CA ARG A 306 8.79 5.15 17.44
C ARG A 306 9.80 4.10 16.98
N LYS A 307 9.30 2.92 16.66
CA LYS A 307 10.05 1.79 16.12
C LYS A 307 9.59 1.53 14.69
N TYR A 308 10.50 1.02 13.87
CA TYR A 308 10.30 0.75 12.46
C TYR A 308 10.60 -0.71 12.16
N THR A 309 9.83 -1.32 11.29
CA THR A 309 9.99 -2.71 10.81
C THR A 309 9.54 -2.84 9.37
N LEU A 310 9.95 -3.92 8.69
CA LEU A 310 9.42 -4.24 7.36
C LEU A 310 7.92 -4.50 7.42
N ALA A 311 7.20 -4.00 6.41
CA ALA A 311 5.76 -4.16 6.27
C ALA A 311 5.34 -4.79 4.93
N ASP A 312 6.17 -4.68 3.89
CA ASP A 312 5.91 -5.29 2.60
C ASP A 312 6.13 -6.81 2.69
N GLU A 313 5.10 -7.56 2.38
CA GLU A 313 5.08 -9.01 2.47
C GLU A 313 6.11 -9.63 1.55
N PHE A 314 6.21 -9.12 0.30
CA PHE A 314 7.14 -9.66 -0.66
C PHE A 314 8.61 -9.38 -0.29
N LEU A 315 8.92 -8.20 0.29
CA LEU A 315 10.26 -7.91 0.82
C LEU A 315 10.64 -8.91 1.91
N VAL A 316 9.74 -9.20 2.84
CA VAL A 316 10.01 -10.17 3.92
C VAL A 316 10.26 -11.57 3.36
N PHE A 317 9.43 -12.02 2.41
CA PHE A 317 9.58 -13.31 1.74
C PHE A 317 10.90 -13.37 0.93
N PHE A 318 11.21 -12.32 0.18
CA PHE A 318 12.42 -12.22 -0.62
C PHE A 318 13.68 -12.34 0.23
N PHE A 319 13.79 -11.59 1.31
CA PHE A 319 14.96 -11.63 2.19
C PHE A 319 15.10 -12.97 2.93
N LYS A 320 14.03 -13.67 3.15
CA LYS A 320 14.06 -14.98 3.80
C LYS A 320 14.44 -16.12 2.85
N TYR A 321 13.90 -16.12 1.63
CA TYR A 321 13.97 -17.30 0.75
C TYR A 321 14.64 -17.04 -0.60
N ILE A 322 14.56 -15.84 -1.16
CA ILE A 322 15.08 -15.56 -2.49
C ILE A 322 16.53 -15.05 -2.41
N GLU A 323 16.78 -13.99 -1.67
CA GLU A 323 18.10 -13.35 -1.57
C GLU A 323 19.21 -14.37 -1.14
N PRO A 324 19.03 -15.16 -0.08
CA PRO A 324 20.06 -16.13 0.35
C PRO A 324 20.32 -17.24 -0.67
N ASN A 325 19.34 -17.53 -1.51
CA ASN A 325 19.39 -18.61 -2.50
C ASN A 325 19.52 -18.10 -3.94
N TRP A 326 19.85 -16.81 -4.12
CA TRP A 326 19.87 -16.14 -5.41
C TRP A 326 20.67 -16.91 -6.47
N ARG A 327 21.89 -17.34 -6.12
CA ARG A 327 22.75 -18.08 -7.04
C ARG A 327 22.14 -19.43 -7.41
N ALA A 328 21.65 -20.19 -6.43
CA ALA A 328 21.00 -21.45 -6.66
C ALA A 328 19.78 -21.31 -7.58
N ILE A 329 19.00 -20.25 -7.40
CA ILE A 329 17.82 -19.97 -8.25
C ILE A 329 18.24 -19.64 -9.69
N LYS A 330 19.29 -18.84 -9.88
CA LYS A 330 19.78 -18.42 -11.21
C LYS A 330 20.41 -19.56 -12.01
N GLU A 331 21.07 -20.49 -11.35
CA GLU A 331 21.78 -21.62 -11.96
C GLU A 331 20.94 -22.91 -12.04
N SER A 332 19.74 -22.93 -11.41
CA SER A 332 18.94 -24.14 -11.29
C SER A 332 18.14 -24.46 -12.54
N SER A 333 18.12 -25.74 -12.91
CA SER A 333 17.14 -26.34 -13.83
C SER A 333 15.96 -27.04 -13.11
N SER A 334 15.95 -27.05 -11.78
CA SER A 334 14.94 -27.72 -10.97
C SER A 334 13.58 -27.00 -11.08
N ARG A 335 12.50 -27.80 -11.20
CA ARG A 335 11.12 -27.32 -11.19
C ARG A 335 10.45 -27.38 -9.81
N LYS A 336 11.20 -27.80 -8.77
CA LYS A 336 10.74 -27.99 -7.38
C LYS A 336 11.64 -27.24 -6.39
N LEU A 337 12.27 -26.16 -6.81
CA LEU A 337 13.25 -25.44 -6.00
C LEU A 337 12.61 -24.75 -4.80
N PHE A 338 11.38 -24.24 -4.97
CA PHE A 338 10.60 -23.66 -3.87
C PHE A 338 10.45 -24.66 -2.74
N GLU A 339 9.91 -25.84 -3.02
CA GLU A 339 9.71 -26.90 -2.02
C GLU A 339 11.02 -27.28 -1.35
N THR A 340 12.07 -27.48 -2.14
CA THR A 340 13.38 -27.88 -1.61
C THR A 340 13.96 -26.86 -0.63
N LEU A 341 13.84 -25.58 -0.93
CA LEU A 341 14.44 -24.50 -0.14
C LEU A 341 13.58 -24.05 1.04
N THR A 342 12.27 -24.33 1.02
CA THR A 342 11.35 -23.77 2.02
C THR A 342 10.74 -24.82 2.97
N GLN A 343 10.69 -26.12 2.60
CA GLN A 343 9.95 -27.16 3.32
C GLN A 343 10.19 -27.23 4.84
N LYS A 344 11.40 -26.92 5.32
CA LYS A 344 11.74 -27.00 6.75
C LYS A 344 11.27 -25.81 7.58
N SER A 345 10.90 -24.70 6.96
CA SER A 345 10.66 -23.44 7.67
C SER A 345 9.43 -22.69 7.18
N PHE A 346 8.77 -23.14 6.13
CA PHE A 346 7.69 -22.38 5.49
C PHE A 346 6.47 -22.24 6.39
N ASP A 347 6.03 -23.31 7.06
CA ASP A 347 4.88 -23.28 7.97
C ASP A 347 5.12 -22.34 9.16
N VAL A 348 6.34 -22.39 9.73
CA VAL A 348 6.73 -21.46 10.80
C VAL A 348 6.77 -20.02 10.28
N TRP A 349 7.29 -19.82 9.06
CA TRP A 349 7.31 -18.51 8.44
C TRP A 349 5.91 -17.97 8.16
N LEU A 350 4.97 -18.83 7.71
CA LEU A 350 3.56 -18.46 7.52
C LEU A 350 2.93 -17.98 8.83
N GLY A 351 3.25 -18.61 9.97
CA GLY A 351 2.81 -18.13 11.28
C GLY A 351 3.22 -16.68 11.53
N PHE A 352 4.51 -16.37 11.42
CA PHE A 352 5.00 -15.00 11.58
C PHE A 352 4.49 -14.04 10.50
N ALA A 353 4.26 -14.52 9.28
CA ALA A 353 3.68 -13.72 8.21
C ALA A 353 2.23 -13.35 8.51
N PHE A 354 1.47 -14.28 9.10
CA PHE A 354 0.08 -14.05 9.51
C PHE A 354 -0.03 -13.06 10.67
N GLU A 355 0.86 -13.13 11.67
CA GLU A 355 0.95 -12.12 12.74
C GLU A 355 1.19 -10.71 12.15
N ARG A 356 2.15 -10.57 11.21
CA ARG A 356 2.41 -9.30 10.52
C ARG A 356 1.23 -8.82 9.69
N PHE A 357 0.55 -9.75 9.01
CA PHE A 357 -0.66 -9.48 8.25
C PHE A 357 -1.79 -8.95 9.15
N CYS A 358 -2.07 -9.62 10.26
CA CYS A 358 -3.07 -9.18 11.23
C CYS A 358 -2.74 -7.76 11.76
N LEU A 359 -1.49 -7.53 12.08
CA LEU A 359 -1.03 -6.22 12.54
C LEU A 359 -1.14 -5.13 11.44
N LYS A 360 -0.90 -5.47 10.17
CA LYS A 360 -1.09 -4.56 9.03
C LYS A 360 -2.56 -4.22 8.82
N HIS A 361 -3.43 -5.19 8.97
CA HIS A 361 -4.87 -5.07 8.78
C HIS A 361 -5.66 -4.86 10.09
N ALA A 362 -4.99 -4.34 11.14
CA ALA A 362 -5.58 -4.19 12.46
C ALA A 362 -6.88 -3.37 12.47
N GLY A 363 -6.98 -2.32 11.64
CA GLY A 363 -8.22 -1.54 11.51
C GLY A 363 -9.38 -2.37 10.94
N MET A 364 -9.13 -3.20 9.93
CA MET A 364 -10.10 -4.13 9.35
C MET A 364 -10.56 -5.15 10.40
N LEU A 365 -9.62 -5.74 11.15
CA LEU A 365 -9.94 -6.69 12.21
C LEU A 365 -10.76 -6.04 13.33
N ALA A 366 -10.50 -4.77 13.67
CA ALA A 366 -11.32 -4.00 14.60
C ALA A 366 -12.75 -3.81 14.08
N SER A 367 -12.93 -3.60 12.75
CA SER A 367 -14.25 -3.54 12.13
C SER A 367 -14.99 -4.89 12.19
N ILE A 368 -14.30 -6.00 11.96
CA ILE A 368 -14.87 -7.35 12.08
C ILE A 368 -15.29 -7.64 13.53
N MET A 369 -14.54 -7.14 14.51
CA MET A 369 -14.85 -7.27 15.95
C MET A 369 -15.77 -6.15 16.47
N GLU A 370 -16.30 -5.28 15.59
CA GLU A 370 -17.32 -4.25 15.85
C GLU A 370 -16.89 -3.11 16.81
N PHE A 371 -15.58 -2.82 16.91
CA PHE A 371 -15.08 -1.70 17.72
C PHE A 371 -14.15 -0.74 16.95
N ALA A 372 -14.23 -0.68 15.63
CA ALA A 372 -13.35 0.18 14.82
C ALA A 372 -13.48 1.67 15.15
N ASP A 373 -14.69 2.13 15.48
CA ASP A 373 -14.97 3.53 15.83
C ASP A 373 -14.31 3.94 17.17
N ASP A 374 -14.08 2.97 18.06
CA ASP A 374 -13.43 3.19 19.34
C ASP A 374 -11.91 2.98 19.29
N LEU A 375 -11.34 2.64 18.15
CA LEU A 375 -9.92 2.31 18.01
C LEU A 375 -9.02 3.53 18.21
N LEU A 376 -8.27 3.56 19.32
CA LEU A 376 -7.25 4.59 19.59
C LEU A 376 -5.84 4.16 19.18
N LEU A 377 -5.48 2.88 19.40
CA LEU A 377 -4.15 2.35 19.13
C LEU A 377 -4.23 0.85 18.82
N ALA A 378 -3.50 0.41 17.81
CA ALA A 378 -3.20 -1.00 17.55
C ALA A 378 -1.67 -1.18 17.50
N SER A 379 -1.11 -2.04 18.33
CA SER A 379 0.33 -2.20 18.48
C SER A 379 0.67 -3.60 19.01
N PRO A 380 1.81 -4.16 18.65
CA PRO A 380 2.35 -5.30 19.40
C PRO A 380 2.85 -4.83 20.76
N TYR A 381 2.89 -5.76 21.72
CA TYR A 381 3.47 -5.56 23.04
C TYR A 381 4.64 -6.51 23.26
N PHE A 382 5.75 -5.98 23.79
CA PHE A 382 6.97 -6.75 24.06
C PHE A 382 7.47 -6.46 25.46
N GLU A 383 7.62 -7.48 26.30
CA GLU A 383 8.36 -7.39 27.56
C GLU A 383 9.70 -8.11 27.41
N ARG A 384 10.78 -7.44 27.83
CA ARG A 384 12.16 -7.93 27.64
C ARG A 384 12.96 -8.13 28.94
N ASN A 385 12.41 -7.65 30.07
CA ASN A 385 13.19 -7.59 31.31
C ASN A 385 13.12 -8.90 32.09
N ASP A 386 12.08 -9.15 32.86
CA ASP A 386 12.04 -10.26 33.81
C ASP A 386 11.48 -11.55 33.21
N GLU A 387 10.29 -11.48 32.63
CA GLU A 387 9.70 -12.57 31.85
C GLU A 387 9.51 -12.12 30.40
N ARG A 388 10.19 -12.78 29.48
CA ARG A 388 10.10 -12.46 28.05
C ARG A 388 8.80 -13.02 27.50
N PHE A 389 7.94 -12.13 27.03
CA PHE A 389 6.74 -12.52 26.29
C PHE A 389 6.37 -11.48 25.25
N GLN A 390 5.54 -11.87 24.30
CA GLN A 390 5.03 -11.03 23.23
C GLN A 390 3.52 -11.23 23.10
N ILE A 391 2.82 -10.12 22.83
CA ILE A 391 1.46 -10.11 22.32
C ILE A 391 1.54 -9.53 20.93
N ASP A 392 1.06 -10.28 19.94
CA ASP A 392 1.23 -9.96 18.53
C ASP A 392 0.38 -8.75 18.12
N LEU A 393 -0.79 -8.59 18.73
CA LEU A 393 -1.69 -7.48 18.50
C LEU A 393 -2.48 -7.15 19.77
N LEU A 394 -2.43 -5.89 20.15
CA LEU A 394 -3.14 -5.34 21.28
C LEU A 394 -3.84 -4.06 20.84
N TYR A 395 -5.12 -3.92 21.14
CA TYR A 395 -5.89 -2.72 20.89
C TYR A 395 -6.14 -1.93 22.16
N LYS A 396 -6.01 -0.60 22.06
CA LYS A 396 -6.51 0.34 23.07
C LYS A 396 -7.71 1.06 22.48
N ARG A 397 -8.82 1.07 23.23
CA ARG A 397 -10.10 1.61 22.79
C ARG A 397 -10.52 2.83 23.61
N ALA A 398 -11.36 3.67 23.05
CA ALA A 398 -11.91 4.89 23.67
C ALA A 398 -12.87 4.57 24.83
N ASP A 399 -13.59 3.46 24.75
CA ASP A 399 -14.49 2.94 25.79
C ASP A 399 -13.77 2.33 27.00
N ARG A 400 -12.44 2.55 27.13
CA ARG A 400 -11.56 2.02 28.18
C ARG A 400 -11.47 0.49 28.21
N VAL A 401 -11.50 -0.14 27.04
CA VAL A 401 -11.22 -1.57 26.89
C VAL A 401 -9.85 -1.75 26.23
N ILE A 402 -9.11 -2.75 26.69
CA ILE A 402 -7.91 -3.29 26.02
C ILE A 402 -8.29 -4.65 25.47
N THR A 403 -8.24 -4.79 24.14
CA THR A 403 -8.45 -6.10 23.51
C THR A 403 -7.10 -6.75 23.22
N VAL A 404 -6.83 -7.87 23.87
CA VAL A 404 -5.61 -8.67 23.72
C VAL A 404 -5.90 -9.79 22.71
N CYS A 405 -5.11 -9.84 21.63
CA CYS A 405 -5.31 -10.82 20.57
C CYS A 405 -4.27 -11.93 20.63
N GLU A 406 -4.73 -13.15 20.52
CA GLU A 406 -3.92 -14.33 20.23
C GLU A 406 -4.09 -14.69 18.74
N ILE A 407 -2.97 -14.80 18.01
CA ILE A 407 -2.99 -15.06 16.56
C ILE A 407 -2.39 -16.42 16.29
N LYS A 408 -3.12 -17.28 15.56
CA LYS A 408 -2.69 -18.66 15.25
C LYS A 408 -2.89 -19.01 13.79
N HIS A 409 -1.80 -19.24 13.08
CA HIS A 409 -1.81 -19.82 11.75
C HIS A 409 -1.74 -21.34 11.85
N HIS A 410 -2.87 -21.98 12.11
CA HIS A 410 -2.98 -23.42 12.21
C HIS A 410 -4.03 -23.95 11.24
N ASN A 411 -3.77 -25.11 10.65
CA ASN A 411 -4.68 -25.82 9.74
C ASN A 411 -5.76 -26.65 10.47
N LYS A 412 -5.99 -26.35 11.75
CA LYS A 412 -6.98 -27.03 12.61
C LYS A 412 -7.67 -26.00 13.50
N LYS A 413 -8.87 -26.35 13.98
CA LYS A 413 -9.55 -25.58 15.02
C LYS A 413 -8.71 -25.54 16.31
N ILE A 414 -8.80 -24.44 17.01
CA ILE A 414 -8.05 -24.19 18.23
C ILE A 414 -8.87 -24.63 19.42
N GLY A 415 -8.26 -25.44 20.31
CA GLY A 415 -8.89 -25.93 21.53
C GLY A 415 -8.48 -25.13 22.77
N THR A 416 -8.94 -25.58 23.96
CA THR A 416 -8.73 -24.94 25.27
C THR A 416 -7.27 -24.87 25.73
N HIS A 417 -6.37 -25.61 25.09
CA HIS A 417 -4.93 -25.64 25.44
C HIS A 417 -4.23 -24.26 25.31
N ILE A 418 -4.83 -23.27 24.62
CA ILE A 418 -4.27 -21.92 24.51
C ILE A 418 -4.61 -21.02 25.71
N ILE A 419 -5.63 -21.39 26.51
CA ILE A 419 -6.10 -20.58 27.63
C ILE A 419 -4.98 -20.27 28.66
N PRO A 420 -4.18 -21.24 29.14
CA PRO A 420 -3.13 -20.96 30.12
C PRO A 420 -2.10 -19.94 29.65
N GLU A 421 -1.66 -20.01 28.40
CA GLU A 421 -0.71 -19.06 27.81
C GLU A 421 -1.34 -17.68 27.65
N MET A 422 -2.59 -17.61 27.21
CA MET A 422 -3.31 -16.34 27.09
C MET A 422 -3.51 -15.68 28.45
N GLU A 423 -3.85 -16.45 29.49
CA GLU A 423 -3.98 -15.96 30.85
C GLU A 423 -2.65 -15.41 31.38
N ARG A 424 -1.57 -16.14 31.17
CA ARG A 424 -0.22 -15.70 31.51
C ARG A 424 0.11 -14.35 30.85
N LYS A 425 -0.17 -14.18 29.55
CA LYS A 425 0.05 -12.92 28.82
C LYS A 425 -0.80 -11.79 29.39
N CYS A 426 -2.08 -12.03 29.67
CA CYS A 426 -2.97 -11.02 30.26
C CYS A 426 -2.55 -10.59 31.65
N THR A 427 -1.99 -11.49 32.47
CA THR A 427 -1.49 -11.18 33.81
C THR A 427 -0.20 -10.35 33.77
N LEU A 428 0.68 -10.63 32.81
CA LEU A 428 2.00 -9.99 32.69
C LEU A 428 1.94 -8.62 31.99
N VAL A 429 0.93 -8.38 31.16
CA VAL A 429 0.83 -7.11 30.43
C VAL A 429 0.51 -5.94 31.37
N LYS A 430 1.31 -4.87 31.27
CA LYS A 430 1.12 -3.66 32.08
C LYS A 430 0.01 -2.81 31.48
N LEU A 431 -1.19 -2.92 32.01
CA LEU A 431 -2.37 -2.19 31.56
C LEU A 431 -2.56 -0.86 32.29
N PRO A 432 -3.12 0.16 31.60
CA PRO A 432 -3.52 1.41 32.27
C PRO A 432 -4.61 1.15 33.32
N ARG A 433 -4.59 1.90 34.40
CA ARG A 433 -5.64 1.80 35.44
C ARG A 433 -7.03 2.16 34.88
N GLY A 434 -8.04 1.41 35.31
CA GLY A 434 -9.44 1.64 34.91
C GLY A 434 -9.82 1.19 33.52
N TYR A 435 -9.01 0.29 32.92
CA TYR A 435 -9.35 -0.39 31.67
C TYR A 435 -9.83 -1.81 31.96
N ALA A 436 -10.89 -2.23 31.26
CA ALA A 436 -11.31 -3.62 31.18
C ALA A 436 -10.48 -4.39 30.13
N VAL A 437 -10.44 -5.72 30.23
CA VAL A 437 -9.72 -6.58 29.29
C VAL A 437 -10.69 -7.47 28.53
N GLU A 438 -10.65 -7.40 27.22
CA GLU A 438 -11.27 -8.37 26.34
C GLU A 438 -10.19 -9.21 25.66
N LYS A 439 -10.55 -10.42 25.25
CA LYS A 439 -9.66 -11.39 24.63
C LYS A 439 -10.20 -11.76 23.27
N ALA A 440 -9.35 -11.78 22.25
CA ALA A 440 -9.71 -12.15 20.90
C ALA A 440 -8.83 -13.28 20.39
N LEU A 441 -9.41 -14.28 19.73
CA LEU A 441 -8.69 -15.29 18.97
C LEU A 441 -8.84 -15.04 17.47
N ILE A 442 -7.71 -14.89 16.78
CA ILE A 442 -7.64 -14.74 15.33
C ILE A 442 -6.96 -15.99 14.77
N SER A 443 -7.69 -16.82 14.02
CA SER A 443 -7.15 -18.07 13.49
C SER A 443 -7.86 -18.51 12.21
N LEU A 444 -7.24 -19.40 11.44
CA LEU A 444 -7.79 -19.80 10.13
C LEU A 444 -9.15 -20.51 10.27
N TYR A 445 -9.28 -21.42 11.22
CA TYR A 445 -10.45 -22.29 11.36
C TYR A 445 -11.27 -22.04 12.62
N GLY A 446 -10.92 -20.98 13.37
CA GLY A 446 -11.63 -20.61 14.59
C GLY A 446 -11.45 -21.58 15.75
N PRO A 447 -12.27 -21.46 16.81
CA PRO A 447 -12.27 -22.34 17.97
C PRO A 447 -12.94 -23.67 17.68
N ASP A 448 -12.58 -24.72 18.43
CA ASP A 448 -13.39 -25.93 18.58
C ASP A 448 -14.55 -25.69 19.55
N ASN A 449 -15.42 -26.70 19.72
CA ASN A 449 -16.58 -26.57 20.59
C ASN A 449 -16.16 -26.37 22.06
N SER A 450 -15.10 -27.05 22.52
CA SER A 450 -14.62 -26.96 23.91
C SER A 450 -14.15 -25.53 24.25
N LEU A 451 -13.49 -24.87 23.31
CA LEU A 451 -13.04 -23.50 23.50
C LEU A 451 -14.20 -22.48 23.43
N LYS A 452 -15.20 -22.75 22.57
CA LYS A 452 -16.43 -21.92 22.52
C LYS A 452 -17.22 -22.01 23.82
N ASP A 453 -17.46 -23.23 24.29
CA ASP A 453 -18.24 -23.51 25.50
C ASP A 453 -17.56 -22.98 26.76
N ALA A 454 -16.23 -22.87 26.77
CA ALA A 454 -15.49 -22.26 27.85
C ALA A 454 -15.78 -20.77 28.05
N GLY A 455 -16.34 -20.05 27.06
CA GLY A 455 -16.68 -18.63 27.16
C GLY A 455 -15.50 -17.71 27.46
N TYR A 456 -14.27 -18.14 27.17
CA TYR A 456 -13.05 -17.46 27.57
C TYR A 456 -12.69 -16.27 26.69
N PHE A 457 -12.91 -16.38 25.38
CA PHE A 457 -12.67 -15.33 24.40
C PHE A 457 -13.95 -14.56 24.08
N HIS A 458 -13.85 -13.23 23.98
CA HIS A 458 -14.94 -12.33 23.64
C HIS A 458 -15.16 -12.24 22.13
N HIS A 459 -14.08 -12.38 21.34
CA HIS A 459 -14.10 -12.30 19.90
C HIS A 459 -13.39 -13.47 19.25
N PHE A 460 -13.97 -13.97 18.15
CA PHE A 460 -13.38 -14.97 17.28
C PHE A 460 -13.35 -14.42 15.86
N VAL A 461 -12.18 -14.38 15.23
CA VAL A 461 -12.01 -13.99 13.85
C VAL A 461 -11.42 -15.16 13.07
N THR A 462 -12.10 -15.53 12.00
CA THR A 462 -11.71 -16.66 11.13
C THR A 462 -11.19 -16.18 9.79
N LEU A 463 -10.62 -17.09 9.00
CA LEU A 463 -10.22 -16.79 7.62
C LEU A 463 -11.39 -16.32 6.76
N ASP A 464 -12.58 -16.92 6.93
CA ASP A 464 -13.77 -16.51 6.18
C ASP A 464 -14.18 -15.08 6.49
N ASP A 465 -14.04 -14.64 7.74
CA ASP A 465 -14.32 -13.25 8.12
C ASP A 465 -13.30 -12.29 7.50
N ILE A 466 -12.02 -12.68 7.46
CA ILE A 466 -10.93 -11.89 6.87
C ILE A 466 -11.10 -11.73 5.35
N LEU A 467 -11.56 -12.75 4.65
CA LEU A 467 -11.69 -12.76 3.20
C LEU A 467 -13.04 -12.22 2.69
N ARG A 468 -14.00 -11.93 3.59
CA ARG A 468 -15.25 -11.25 3.18
C ARG A 468 -14.94 -9.84 2.68
N PRO A 469 -15.58 -9.40 1.58
CA PRO A 469 -15.57 -7.98 1.21
C PRO A 469 -16.24 -7.15 2.31
N ILE A 470 -15.57 -6.14 2.80
CA ILE A 470 -16.10 -5.16 3.76
C ILE A 470 -16.64 -3.96 3.01
#